data_66a6dd1ce0cb3b17a80559d411b65480
#
_entry.id   66a6dd1ce0cb3b17a80559d411b65480
#
_cell.length_a   1.000
_cell.length_b   1.000
_cell.length_c   1.000
_cell.angle_alpha   90.00
_cell.angle_beta   90.00
_cell.angle_gamma   90.00
#
_symmetry.space_group_name_H-M   'P 1'
#
loop_
_entity.id
_entity.type
_entity.pdbx_description
1 polymer ?
#
loop_
_entity_poly.entity_id
_entity_poly.type
_entity_poly.pdbx_seq_one_letter_code
_entity_poly.pdbx_strand_id
1 'polypeptide(L)'
;MPTEAQNPLIPVIPETITVHLGSPSSNAPNVTVSFSDYIKNVASSELYPTWPEPALRANILAQISFALNRIYTEYYRSRGYNFDI
;
A
#
# COMPACT_ATOMS: atom_id res chain seq x y z
N MET A 1 -0.20 4.84 26.97
CA MET A 1 -0.15 4.20 25.68
C MET A 1 -1.44 4.42 24.92
N PRO A 2 -1.37 4.93 23.73
CA PRO A 2 -2.58 5.15 22.96
C PRO A 2 -3.33 3.87 22.70
N THR A 3 -4.61 3.90 22.86
CA THR A 3 -5.44 2.73 22.73
C THR A 3 -5.58 2.25 21.30
N GLU A 4 -5.63 3.19 20.35
CA GLU A 4 -5.78 2.83 18.94
C GLU A 4 -4.63 1.99 18.44
N ALA A 5 -3.43 2.32 18.89
CA ALA A 5 -2.25 1.56 18.47
C ALA A 5 -2.30 0.12 18.96
N GLN A 6 -3.14 -0.17 19.93
CA GLN A 6 -3.27 -1.48 20.53
C GLN A 6 -4.53 -2.21 20.09
N ASN A 7 -5.40 -1.55 19.36
CA ASN A 7 -6.63 -2.15 18.89
C ASN A 7 -6.38 -2.92 17.60
N PRO A 8 -6.37 -4.26 17.62
CA PRO A 8 -6.08 -5.04 16.42
C PRO A 8 -7.17 -4.98 15.37
N LEU A 9 -8.35 -4.45 15.72
CA LEU A 9 -9.47 -4.38 14.79
C LEU A 9 -9.47 -3.10 13.97
N ILE A 10 -8.64 -2.13 14.33
CA ILE A 10 -8.58 -0.84 13.65
C ILE A 10 -7.16 -0.62 13.15
N PRO A 11 -6.88 -0.93 11.89
CA PRO A 11 -5.54 -0.71 11.35
C PRO A 11 -5.23 0.77 11.27
N VAL A 12 -3.99 1.12 11.58
CA VAL A 12 -3.50 2.48 11.45
C VAL A 12 -3.01 2.66 10.01
N ILE A 13 -3.59 3.64 9.31
CA ILE A 13 -3.15 3.96 7.95
C ILE A 13 -1.91 4.84 8.04
N PRO A 14 -0.77 4.44 7.47
CA PRO A 14 0.42 5.26 7.49
C PRO A 14 0.25 6.51 6.62
N GLU A 15 0.97 7.57 6.94
CA GLU A 15 0.94 8.79 6.13
C GLU A 15 1.63 8.57 4.79
N THR A 16 2.73 7.85 4.79
CA THR A 16 3.56 7.66 3.61
C THR A 16 3.87 6.19 3.38
N ILE A 17 4.30 5.90 2.16
CA ILE A 17 4.77 4.57 1.77
C ILE A 17 5.98 4.76 0.86
N THR A 18 6.99 3.92 1.04
CA THR A 18 8.18 3.93 0.18
C THR A 18 7.99 2.86 -0.90
N VAL A 19 8.05 3.29 -2.15
CA VAL A 19 7.76 2.47 -3.31
C VAL A 19 9.02 2.27 -4.14
N HIS A 20 9.32 1.03 -4.49
CA HIS A 20 10.38 0.70 -5.43
C HIS A 20 9.81 0.70 -6.84
N LEU A 21 10.41 1.46 -7.74
CA LEU A 21 9.86 1.67 -9.08
C LEU A 21 10.28 0.61 -10.09
N GLY A 22 10.46 -0.61 -9.64
CA GLY A 22 10.82 -1.72 -10.52
C GLY A 22 10.70 -3.05 -9.79
N SER A 23 11.26 -4.11 -10.36
CA SER A 23 11.26 -5.40 -9.69
C SER A 23 12.13 -5.31 -8.43
N PRO A 24 11.83 -6.14 -7.40
CA PRO A 24 12.53 -6.03 -6.12
C PRO A 24 14.06 -6.10 -6.22
N SER A 25 14.59 -6.86 -7.13
CA SER A 25 16.04 -7.02 -7.29
C SER A 25 16.67 -6.00 -8.23
N SER A 26 15.89 -5.09 -8.80
CA SER A 26 16.41 -4.10 -9.75
C SER A 26 17.03 -2.91 -9.04
N ASN A 27 17.82 -2.12 -9.78
CA ASN A 27 18.40 -0.88 -9.29
C ASN A 27 17.48 0.33 -9.44
N ALA A 28 16.18 0.09 -9.60
CA ALA A 28 15.21 1.17 -9.75
C ALA A 28 15.19 2.03 -8.50
N PRO A 29 14.85 3.32 -8.63
CA PRO A 29 14.81 4.21 -7.48
C PRO A 29 13.65 3.90 -6.53
N ASN A 30 13.85 4.24 -5.26
CA ASN A 30 12.80 4.23 -4.26
C ASN A 30 12.26 5.64 -4.12
N VAL A 31 10.94 5.80 -4.06
CA VAL A 31 10.31 7.08 -3.81
C VAL A 31 9.34 6.94 -2.65
N THR A 32 9.29 7.97 -1.81
CA THR A 32 8.35 8.03 -0.69
C THR A 32 7.23 8.98 -1.08
N VAL A 33 6.01 8.48 -1.05
CA VAL A 33 4.81 9.24 -1.44
C VAL A 33 3.76 9.09 -0.34
N SER A 34 2.73 9.94 -0.38
CA SER A 34 1.63 9.76 0.56
C SER A 34 0.91 8.43 0.25
N PHE A 35 0.42 7.79 1.30
CA PHE A 35 -0.27 6.52 1.15
C PHE A 35 -1.52 6.67 0.26
N SER A 36 -2.26 7.76 0.45
CA SER A 36 -3.45 8.00 -0.35
C SER A 36 -3.12 8.21 -1.84
N ASP A 37 -2.03 8.91 -2.14
CA ASP A 37 -1.60 9.08 -3.52
C ASP A 37 -1.15 7.76 -4.15
N TYR A 38 -0.48 6.93 -3.39
CA TYR A 38 -0.10 5.61 -3.85
C TYR A 38 -1.34 4.79 -4.24
N ILE A 39 -2.35 4.76 -3.37
CA ILE A 39 -3.57 4.00 -3.62
C ILE A 39 -4.32 4.55 -4.83
N LYS A 40 -4.41 5.88 -4.97
CA LYS A 40 -5.04 6.50 -6.13
C LYS A 40 -4.34 6.10 -7.43
N ASN A 41 -3.02 6.08 -7.41
CA ASN A 41 -2.22 5.74 -8.58
C ASN A 41 -2.44 4.29 -9.01
N VAL A 42 -2.39 3.37 -8.05
CA VAL A 42 -2.61 1.95 -8.34
C VAL A 42 -4.03 1.73 -8.85
N ALA A 43 -5.01 2.32 -8.18
CA ALA A 43 -6.40 2.17 -8.57
C ALA A 43 -6.66 2.71 -9.97
N SER A 44 -6.11 3.88 -10.30
CA SER A 44 -6.34 4.48 -11.62
C SER A 44 -5.69 3.69 -12.75
N SER A 45 -4.65 2.91 -12.48
CA SER A 45 -4.00 2.09 -13.49
C SER A 45 -4.68 0.72 -13.68
N GLU A 46 -5.47 0.26 -12.71
CA GLU A 46 -6.07 -1.07 -12.74
C GLU A 46 -7.59 -1.07 -12.92
N LEU A 47 -8.25 0.06 -12.68
CA LEU A 47 -9.71 0.14 -12.69
C LEU A 47 -10.22 0.86 -13.91
N TYR A 48 -11.38 0.40 -14.38
CA TYR A 48 -12.08 1.09 -15.47
C TYR A 48 -13.26 1.87 -14.87
N PRO A 49 -13.43 3.15 -15.25
CA PRO A 49 -14.55 3.96 -14.73
C PRO A 49 -15.93 3.37 -15.02
N THR A 50 -16.01 2.48 -16.01
CA THR A 50 -17.26 1.82 -16.38
C THR A 50 -17.64 0.66 -15.47
N TRP A 51 -16.77 0.27 -14.55
CA TRP A 51 -17.10 -0.82 -13.63
C TRP A 51 -18.19 -0.37 -12.64
N PRO A 52 -19.07 -1.29 -12.21
CA PRO A 52 -20.03 -0.99 -11.16
C PRO A 52 -19.33 -0.53 -9.88
N GLU A 53 -19.97 0.38 -9.16
CA GLU A 53 -19.39 0.95 -7.94
C GLU A 53 -18.97 -0.10 -6.91
N PRO A 54 -19.74 -1.18 -6.65
CA PRO A 54 -19.31 -2.21 -5.71
C PRO A 54 -18.01 -2.89 -6.14
N ALA A 55 -17.80 -3.09 -7.44
CA ALA A 55 -16.57 -3.68 -7.94
C ALA A 55 -15.39 -2.73 -7.76
N LEU A 56 -15.58 -1.44 -7.99
CA LEU A 56 -14.55 -0.44 -7.76
C LEU A 56 -14.15 -0.38 -6.29
N ARG A 57 -15.12 -0.38 -5.40
CA ARG A 57 -14.86 -0.36 -3.95
C ARG A 57 -14.10 -1.61 -3.51
N ALA A 58 -14.52 -2.77 -3.97
CA ALA A 58 -13.89 -4.03 -3.58
C ALA A 58 -12.43 -4.04 -4.02
N ASN A 59 -12.14 -3.56 -5.23
CA ASN A 59 -10.77 -3.52 -5.72
C ASN A 59 -9.92 -2.53 -4.93
N ILE A 60 -10.44 -1.34 -4.65
CA ILE A 60 -9.70 -0.35 -3.86
C ILE A 60 -9.40 -0.89 -2.47
N LEU A 61 -10.36 -1.52 -1.82
CA LEU A 61 -10.14 -2.13 -0.51
C LEU A 61 -9.08 -3.23 -0.58
N ALA A 62 -9.08 -4.02 -1.64
CA ALA A 62 -8.06 -5.05 -1.84
C ALA A 62 -6.67 -4.43 -2.00
N GLN A 63 -6.55 -3.32 -2.72
CA GLN A 63 -5.28 -2.61 -2.89
C GLN A 63 -4.77 -2.06 -1.56
N ILE A 64 -5.67 -1.47 -0.77
CA ILE A 64 -5.31 -0.97 0.56
C ILE A 64 -4.84 -2.12 1.44
N SER A 65 -5.57 -3.22 1.46
CA SER A 65 -5.23 -4.38 2.28
C SER A 65 -3.88 -4.96 1.87
N PHE A 66 -3.61 -5.06 0.58
CA PHE A 66 -2.34 -5.57 0.08
C PHE A 66 -1.18 -4.67 0.53
N ALA A 67 -1.33 -3.36 0.35
CA ALA A 67 -0.28 -2.41 0.74
C ALA A 67 -0.02 -2.45 2.24
N LEU A 68 -1.08 -2.46 3.06
CA LEU A 68 -0.94 -2.55 4.51
C LEU A 68 -0.26 -3.85 4.92
N ASN A 69 -0.60 -4.95 4.25
CA ASN A 69 0.06 -6.23 4.54
C ASN A 69 1.57 -6.13 4.32
N ARG A 70 2.00 -5.54 3.20
CA ARG A 70 3.43 -5.40 2.91
C ARG A 70 4.14 -4.51 3.92
N ILE A 71 3.47 -3.45 4.38
CA ILE A 71 4.05 -2.54 5.37
C ILE A 71 4.14 -3.21 6.74
N TYR A 72 3.04 -3.75 7.23
CA TYR A 72 2.98 -4.26 8.60
C TYR A 72 3.69 -5.60 8.79
N THR A 73 3.81 -6.41 7.76
CA THR A 73 4.62 -7.62 7.83
C THR A 73 6.08 -7.34 7.52
N GLU A 74 6.41 -6.12 7.13
CA GLU A 74 7.74 -5.74 6.66
C GLU A 74 8.25 -6.71 5.60
N TYR A 75 7.36 -7.09 4.69
CA TYR A 75 7.65 -8.15 3.73
C TYR A 75 8.95 -7.93 2.99
N TYR A 76 9.15 -6.75 2.42
CA TYR A 76 10.38 -6.45 1.70
C TYR A 76 11.51 -6.02 2.61
N ARG A 77 11.21 -5.21 3.64
CA ARG A 77 12.24 -4.72 4.55
C ARG A 77 12.89 -5.85 5.35
N SER A 78 12.11 -6.86 5.74
CA SER A 78 12.65 -8.01 6.45
C SER A 78 13.56 -8.85 5.56
N ARG A 79 13.49 -8.68 4.25
CA ARG A 79 14.33 -9.36 3.27
C ARG A 79 15.53 -8.51 2.84
N GLY A 80 15.78 -7.39 3.52
CA GLY A 80 16.95 -6.55 3.25
C GLY A 80 16.70 -5.43 2.25
N TYR A 81 15.49 -5.24 1.78
CA TYR A 81 15.16 -4.15 0.87
C TYR A 81 14.81 -2.88 1.63
N ASN A 82 15.03 -1.72 1.01
CA ASN A 82 14.82 -0.41 1.61
C ASN A 82 13.52 0.24 1.15
N PHE A 83 12.47 -0.55 0.96
CA PHE A 83 11.17 -0.05 0.52
C PHE A 83 10.06 -0.92 1.08
N ASP A 84 8.83 -0.38 1.05
CA ASP A 84 7.64 -1.07 1.57
C ASP A 84 6.99 -1.95 0.50
N ILE A 85 7.03 -1.50 -0.73
CA ILE A 85 6.31 -2.20 -1.81
C ILE A 85 6.94 -1.94 -3.19
#